data_578d1f8b5c376b35735876112321cbd0
#
_entry.id   578d1f8b5c376b35735876112321cbd0
#
_cell.length_a   1.000
_cell.length_b   1.000
_cell.length_c   1.000
_cell.angle_alpha   90.00
_cell.angle_beta   90.00
_cell.angle_gamma   90.00
#
_symmetry.space_group_name_H-M   'P 1'
#
loop_
_entity.id
_entity.type
_entity.pdbx_description
1 polymer ?
#
loop_
_entity_poly.entity_id
_entity_poly.type
_entity_poly.pdbx_seq_one_letter_code
_entity_poly.pdbx_strand_id
1 'polypeptide(L)'
;MTSTDETPGESADQIEENAAQWLVRTDLRGTPEQWAGLEAWMAKSPRHRAAFLRLSVAWRRSNALRKHAALSGEADEDLFDPARRRSHEQDYHSPGEPESRIRTFLRAPAFRMVATVVLLAATALVGHAFWSTSGRAPLETYSTQVGEIRKVTLSDNSVLALNTNSLVNVRYTSGHREVELVRGEALFTVAHNTRRPFDVKASGTVVRAVGTEFSVRLRDELSIDVLVSEGRIAINPPGQSTIWAGMTARVRSGRIVARSLSSDDISDRLSWTNGRLAFHGQTLGEVVSEFNRYNSIQLLVSEPKLSGLRIGGNFQATDPVRFATTLERTYPVHAHRLGAQGEVIRLESGAK
;
A
#
# COMPACT_ATOMS: atom_id res chain seq x y z
N MET A 1 56.11 13.02 17.09
CA MET A 1 55.63 11.82 17.79
C MET A 1 54.23 12.11 18.32
N THR A 2 53.22 11.87 17.54
CA THR A 2 51.80 11.98 17.96
C THR A 2 51.18 10.64 17.70
N SER A 3 50.96 9.91 18.79
CA SER A 3 50.33 8.60 18.84
C SER A 3 48.83 8.77 18.56
N THR A 4 48.33 8.25 17.45
CA THR A 4 46.93 8.16 17.12
C THR A 4 46.38 6.96 17.89
N ASP A 5 45.59 7.23 18.91
CA ASP A 5 44.82 6.25 19.69
C ASP A 5 43.66 5.73 18.82
N GLU A 6 43.86 4.62 18.12
CA GLU A 6 42.80 3.91 17.41
C GLU A 6 42.05 3.05 18.43
N THR A 7 40.87 3.53 18.85
CA THR A 7 39.91 2.71 19.57
C THR A 7 39.48 1.53 18.67
N PRO A 8 39.59 0.28 19.09
CA PRO A 8 39.22 -0.88 18.27
C PRO A 8 37.75 -0.82 17.96
N GLY A 9 37.42 -0.71 16.67
CA GLY A 9 36.05 -0.71 16.18
C GLY A 9 35.34 -2.04 16.51
N GLU A 10 34.08 -1.98 16.93
CA GLU A 10 33.25 -3.16 17.15
C GLU A 10 33.34 -4.14 15.95
N SER A 11 33.59 -5.43 16.24
CA SER A 11 33.66 -6.45 15.20
C SER A 11 32.29 -6.67 14.54
N ALA A 12 32.26 -7.22 13.32
CA ALA A 12 30.99 -7.50 12.63
C ALA A 12 30.06 -8.41 13.46
N ASP A 13 30.64 -9.40 14.14
CA ASP A 13 29.91 -10.35 15.00
C ASP A 13 29.32 -9.66 16.23
N GLN A 14 30.06 -8.72 16.85
CA GLN A 14 29.55 -7.92 17.97
C GLN A 14 28.42 -6.98 17.56
N ILE A 15 28.48 -6.42 16.35
CA ILE A 15 27.40 -5.58 15.83
C ILE A 15 26.14 -6.41 15.59
N GLU A 16 26.25 -7.64 15.08
CA GLU A 16 25.10 -8.52 14.87
C GLU A 16 24.51 -9.02 16.19
N GLU A 17 25.32 -9.35 17.16
CA GLU A 17 24.87 -9.74 18.52
C GLU A 17 24.15 -8.59 19.23
N ASN A 18 24.70 -7.38 19.17
CA ASN A 18 24.07 -6.19 19.73
C ASN A 18 22.74 -5.86 19.00
N ALA A 19 22.67 -6.04 17.68
CA ALA A 19 21.44 -5.87 16.92
C ALA A 19 20.36 -6.85 17.35
N ALA A 20 20.71 -8.12 17.62
CA ALA A 20 19.78 -9.13 18.13
C ALA A 20 19.27 -8.78 19.53
N GLN A 21 20.13 -8.29 20.42
CA GLN A 21 19.74 -7.83 21.75
C GLN A 21 18.77 -6.64 21.69
N TRP A 22 19.00 -5.67 20.83
CA TRP A 22 18.08 -4.56 20.61
C TRP A 22 16.73 -5.02 20.09
N LEU A 23 16.72 -5.99 19.18
CA LEU A 23 15.49 -6.56 18.63
C LEU A 23 14.62 -7.21 19.72
N VAL A 24 15.22 -8.00 20.60
CA VAL A 24 14.51 -8.65 21.73
C VAL A 24 13.98 -7.61 22.72
N ARG A 25 14.75 -6.56 23.00
CA ARG A 25 14.35 -5.51 23.96
C ARG A 25 13.19 -4.65 23.44
N THR A 26 13.06 -4.50 22.13
CA THR A 26 12.05 -3.60 21.52
C THR A 26 10.82 -4.34 20.94
N ASP A 27 10.84 -5.70 20.86
CA ASP A 27 9.84 -6.48 20.12
C ASP A 27 8.44 -6.49 20.72
N LEU A 28 8.25 -6.30 22.03
CA LEU A 28 6.94 -6.51 22.65
C LEU A 28 6.35 -5.29 23.38
N ARG A 29 7.12 -4.31 23.78
CA ARG A 29 6.67 -3.01 24.40
C ARG A 29 7.89 -2.18 24.83
N GLY A 30 8.74 -1.83 23.89
CA GLY A 30 9.90 -0.98 24.21
C GLY A 30 9.46 0.35 24.84
N THR A 31 10.12 0.75 25.94
CA THR A 31 9.89 2.07 26.52
C THR A 31 10.48 3.17 25.62
N PRO A 32 10.02 4.43 25.73
CA PRO A 32 10.58 5.56 24.97
C PRO A 32 12.11 5.67 25.08
N GLU A 33 12.66 5.35 26.26
CA GLU A 33 14.11 5.38 26.48
C GLU A 33 14.85 4.26 25.72
N GLN A 34 14.22 3.07 25.60
CA GLN A 34 14.78 1.95 24.81
C GLN A 34 14.79 2.26 23.32
N TRP A 35 13.75 2.94 22.83
CA TRP A 35 13.71 3.38 21.43
C TRP A 35 14.76 4.46 21.16
N ALA A 36 14.95 5.43 22.05
CA ALA A 36 15.99 6.44 21.92
C ALA A 36 17.40 5.82 21.95
N GLY A 37 17.59 4.80 22.82
CA GLY A 37 18.85 4.03 22.86
C GLY A 37 19.15 3.26 21.57
N LEU A 38 18.13 2.64 20.97
CA LEU A 38 18.24 1.96 19.67
C LEU A 38 18.59 2.96 18.55
N GLU A 39 17.95 4.12 18.50
CA GLU A 39 18.25 5.16 17.51
C GLU A 39 19.69 5.66 17.64
N ALA A 40 20.14 5.94 18.85
CA ALA A 40 21.50 6.33 19.13
C ALA A 40 22.52 5.25 18.70
N TRP A 41 22.21 3.97 18.95
CA TRP A 41 23.05 2.85 18.53
C TRP A 41 23.08 2.69 17.00
N MET A 42 21.94 2.80 16.31
CA MET A 42 21.88 2.79 14.84
C MET A 42 22.57 3.97 14.18
N ALA A 43 22.67 5.11 14.88
CA ALA A 43 23.36 6.31 14.38
C ALA A 43 24.89 6.19 14.40
N LYS A 44 25.46 5.23 15.16
CA LYS A 44 26.91 5.04 15.26
C LYS A 44 27.58 4.74 13.90
N SER A 45 26.95 3.90 13.05
CA SER A 45 27.45 3.66 11.70
C SER A 45 26.40 3.04 10.78
N PRO A 46 26.56 3.10 9.45
CA PRO A 46 25.70 2.39 8.49
C PRO A 46 25.65 0.88 8.69
N ARG A 47 26.70 0.26 9.25
CA ARG A 47 26.80 -1.17 9.55
C ARG A 47 25.82 -1.59 10.66
N HIS A 48 25.70 -0.80 11.74
CA HIS A 48 24.75 -1.00 12.83
C HIS A 48 23.30 -1.00 12.32
N ARG A 49 22.95 0.00 11.52
CA ARG A 49 21.63 0.11 10.91
C ARG A 49 21.32 -1.06 9.98
N ALA A 50 22.27 -1.49 9.15
CA ALA A 50 22.09 -2.62 8.24
C ALA A 50 21.92 -3.95 8.99
N ALA A 51 22.67 -4.18 10.07
CA ALA A 51 22.55 -5.39 10.92
C ALA A 51 21.15 -5.46 11.56
N PHE A 52 20.69 -4.38 12.19
CA PHE A 52 19.35 -4.35 12.81
C PHE A 52 18.23 -4.58 11.79
N LEU A 53 18.28 -3.94 10.63
CA LEU A 53 17.27 -4.10 9.59
C LEU A 53 17.21 -5.54 9.04
N ARG A 54 18.36 -6.20 8.82
CA ARG A 54 18.40 -7.60 8.38
C ARG A 54 17.74 -8.53 9.39
N LEU A 55 18.12 -8.41 10.66
CA LEU A 55 17.59 -9.25 11.74
C LEU A 55 16.11 -8.99 12.00
N SER A 56 15.63 -7.75 11.92
CA SER A 56 14.23 -7.40 12.13
C SER A 56 13.32 -8.01 11.05
N VAL A 57 13.80 -8.15 9.83
CA VAL A 57 13.07 -8.85 8.75
C VAL A 57 12.97 -10.35 9.01
N ALA A 58 14.09 -10.98 9.42
CA ALA A 58 14.13 -12.41 9.76
C ALA A 58 13.21 -12.73 10.96
N TRP A 59 13.24 -11.90 11.99
CA TRP A 59 12.43 -12.04 13.21
C TRP A 59 10.92 -11.96 12.91
N ARG A 60 10.50 -10.99 12.11
CA ARG A 60 9.08 -10.87 11.70
C ARG A 60 8.60 -12.09 10.92
N ARG A 61 9.45 -12.69 10.06
CA ARG A 61 9.13 -13.90 9.32
C ARG A 61 8.95 -15.12 10.25
N SER A 62 9.83 -15.28 11.25
CA SER A 62 9.74 -16.38 12.22
C SER A 62 8.51 -16.26 13.13
N ASN A 63 8.12 -15.05 13.52
CA ASN A 63 6.92 -14.79 14.31
C ASN A 63 5.62 -15.02 13.51
N ALA A 64 5.62 -14.76 12.22
CA ALA A 64 4.49 -15.07 11.33
C ALA A 64 4.29 -16.59 11.20
N LEU A 65 5.38 -17.37 11.09
CA LEU A 65 5.33 -18.84 11.03
C LEU A 65 4.85 -19.45 12.35
N ARG A 66 5.29 -18.92 13.50
CA ARG A 66 4.80 -19.38 14.83
C ARG A 66 3.30 -19.13 15.03
N LYS A 67 2.77 -18.01 14.55
CA LYS A 67 1.32 -17.75 14.59
C LYS A 67 0.52 -18.72 13.71
N HIS A 68 1.05 -19.13 12.57
CA HIS A 68 0.42 -20.13 11.71
C HIS A 68 0.50 -21.54 12.31
N ALA A 69 1.63 -21.94 12.89
CA ALA A 69 1.78 -23.23 13.56
C ALA A 69 0.88 -23.38 14.80
N ALA A 70 0.65 -22.28 15.53
CA ALA A 70 -0.27 -22.28 16.67
C ALA A 70 -1.76 -22.35 16.27
N LEU A 71 -2.11 -22.04 15.03
CA LEU A 71 -3.49 -22.10 14.51
C LEU A 71 -3.80 -23.41 13.79
N SER A 72 -2.80 -24.20 13.37
CA SER A 72 -2.97 -25.45 12.63
C SER A 72 -2.97 -26.71 13.50
N GLY A 73 -2.69 -26.62 14.80
CA GLY A 73 -2.94 -27.70 15.78
C GLY A 73 -2.27 -29.06 15.53
N GLU A 74 -1.36 -29.18 14.55
CA GLU A 74 -0.63 -30.40 14.21
C GLU A 74 0.87 -30.14 14.31
N ALA A 75 1.39 -30.28 15.51
CA ALA A 75 2.83 -30.55 15.72
C ALA A 75 3.02 -32.07 15.62
N ASP A 76 3.42 -32.53 14.43
CA ASP A 76 3.87 -33.90 14.24
C ASP A 76 5.24 -34.03 14.92
N GLU A 77 5.26 -34.61 16.14
CA GLU A 77 6.46 -34.84 16.95
C GLU A 77 7.37 -35.96 16.37
N ASP A 78 6.94 -36.64 15.28
CA ASP A 78 7.65 -37.81 14.71
C ASP A 78 8.75 -37.45 13.67
N LEU A 79 9.02 -36.19 13.40
CA LEU A 79 9.96 -35.82 12.32
C LEU A 79 11.45 -35.86 12.72
N PHE A 80 11.79 -36.14 14.00
CA PHE A 80 13.17 -36.10 14.50
C PHE A 80 13.63 -37.38 15.20
N ASP A 81 13.07 -38.56 14.89
CA ASP A 81 13.59 -39.83 15.42
C ASP A 81 14.73 -40.36 14.54
N PRO A 82 16.00 -40.34 15.02
CA PRO A 82 17.16 -40.88 14.30
C PRO A 82 17.20 -42.41 14.20
N ALA A 83 16.28 -43.12 14.85
CA ALA A 83 16.27 -44.58 14.86
C ALA A 83 15.68 -45.24 13.61
N ARG A 84 14.87 -44.52 12.83
CA ARG A 84 14.21 -45.03 11.60
C ARG A 84 15.08 -45.05 10.34
N ARG A 85 16.32 -44.55 10.39
CA ARG A 85 17.22 -44.50 9.21
C ARG A 85 18.01 -45.79 8.96
N ARG A 86 17.86 -46.84 9.76
CA ARG A 86 18.68 -48.07 9.63
C ARG A 86 17.98 -49.36 9.18
N SER A 87 16.72 -49.29 8.76
CA SER A 87 15.98 -50.53 8.42
C SER A 87 15.57 -50.65 6.93
N HIS A 88 16.14 -49.83 6.02
CA HIS A 88 15.84 -49.95 4.60
C HIS A 88 17.03 -50.23 3.68
N GLU A 89 18.08 -50.83 4.23
CA GLU A 89 19.28 -51.20 3.46
C GLU A 89 19.58 -52.71 3.63
N GLN A 90 18.63 -53.54 3.18
CA GLN A 90 18.89 -54.96 2.86
C GLN A 90 17.71 -55.50 2.06
N ASP A 91 18.00 -55.94 0.87
CA ASP A 91 17.34 -56.81 -0.09
C ASP A 91 17.11 -56.19 -1.47
N TYR A 92 18.23 -55.99 -2.18
CA TYR A 92 18.19 -55.91 -3.63
C TYR A 92 18.76 -57.20 -4.22
N HIS A 93 17.88 -58.20 -4.41
CA HIS A 93 18.15 -59.35 -5.27
C HIS A 93 17.94 -58.93 -6.71
N SER A 94 18.99 -59.06 -7.53
CA SER A 94 18.94 -58.94 -8.97
C SER A 94 18.13 -60.07 -9.60
N PRO A 95 17.16 -59.76 -10.47
CA PRO A 95 16.72 -60.70 -11.48
C PRO A 95 17.29 -60.30 -12.86
N GLY A 96 17.75 -61.32 -13.56
CA GLY A 96 18.44 -61.32 -14.81
C GLY A 96 17.84 -60.50 -15.95
N GLU A 97 18.73 -60.05 -16.81
CA GLU A 97 18.48 -59.40 -18.06
C GLU A 97 17.57 -60.20 -19.00
N PRO A 98 16.55 -59.60 -19.59
CA PRO A 98 16.05 -60.04 -20.90
C PRO A 98 16.69 -59.16 -22.00
N GLU A 99 17.58 -59.78 -22.72
CA GLU A 99 18.21 -59.21 -23.88
C GLU A 99 17.22 -58.72 -24.95
N SER A 100 17.48 -57.47 -25.39
CA SER A 100 17.52 -57.11 -26.82
C SER A 100 16.31 -57.42 -27.72
N ARG A 101 15.21 -56.67 -27.60
CA ARG A 101 14.32 -56.44 -28.80
C ARG A 101 13.91 -54.98 -29.01
N ILE A 102 14.27 -54.04 -28.14
CA ILE A 102 13.90 -52.63 -28.26
C ILE A 102 14.93 -51.78 -29.03
N ARG A 103 16.17 -52.30 -29.20
CA ARG A 103 17.24 -51.54 -29.88
C ARG A 103 17.13 -51.42 -31.42
N THR A 104 16.27 -52.20 -32.06
CA THR A 104 16.16 -52.20 -33.51
C THR A 104 15.12 -51.22 -34.06
N PHE A 105 14.12 -50.80 -33.26
CA PHE A 105 13.09 -49.85 -33.72
C PHE A 105 13.54 -48.38 -33.69
N LEU A 106 14.58 -48.03 -32.93
CA LEU A 106 15.05 -46.63 -32.79
C LEU A 106 16.02 -46.20 -33.91
N ARG A 107 16.32 -47.06 -34.86
CA ARG A 107 17.26 -46.74 -35.96
C ARG A 107 16.61 -46.40 -37.31
N ALA A 108 15.31 -46.46 -37.43
CA ALA A 108 14.61 -46.03 -38.64
C ALA A 108 14.59 -44.51 -38.76
N PRO A 109 15.10 -43.91 -39.87
CA PRO A 109 15.13 -42.45 -40.04
C PRO A 109 13.75 -41.80 -39.98
N ALA A 110 12.69 -42.55 -40.33
CA ALA A 110 11.31 -42.11 -40.22
C ALA A 110 10.85 -41.89 -38.76
N PHE A 111 11.33 -42.71 -37.81
CA PHE A 111 10.95 -42.54 -36.37
C PHE A 111 11.62 -41.32 -35.73
N ARG A 112 12.83 -40.97 -36.18
CA ARG A 112 13.50 -39.72 -35.74
C ARG A 112 12.79 -38.46 -36.23
N MET A 113 12.27 -38.47 -37.46
CA MET A 113 11.45 -37.36 -37.97
C MET A 113 10.13 -37.18 -37.22
N VAL A 114 9.43 -38.28 -36.95
CA VAL A 114 8.17 -38.24 -36.18
C VAL A 114 8.42 -37.78 -34.74
N ALA A 115 9.47 -38.28 -34.07
CA ALA A 115 9.82 -37.86 -32.73
C ALA A 115 10.20 -36.39 -32.65
N THR A 116 10.91 -35.83 -33.65
CA THR A 116 11.24 -34.39 -33.71
C THR A 116 10.02 -33.53 -33.98
N VAL A 117 9.10 -33.95 -34.83
CA VAL A 117 7.85 -33.22 -35.11
C VAL A 117 6.94 -33.21 -33.88
N VAL A 118 6.83 -34.34 -33.17
CA VAL A 118 6.05 -34.43 -31.92
C VAL A 118 6.68 -33.55 -30.81
N LEU A 119 8.01 -33.54 -30.69
CA LEU A 119 8.70 -32.70 -29.72
C LEU A 119 8.52 -31.19 -30.01
N LEU A 120 8.63 -30.82 -31.32
CA LEU A 120 8.38 -29.44 -31.75
C LEU A 120 6.92 -29.04 -31.60
N ALA A 121 5.97 -29.93 -31.87
CA ALA A 121 4.56 -29.68 -31.62
C ALA A 121 4.25 -29.56 -30.13
N ALA A 122 4.85 -30.39 -29.26
CA ALA A 122 4.71 -30.33 -27.83
C ALA A 122 5.32 -29.03 -27.25
N THR A 123 6.51 -28.63 -27.72
CA THR A 123 7.12 -27.35 -27.30
C THR A 123 6.35 -26.14 -27.82
N ALA A 124 5.79 -26.20 -29.04
CA ALA A 124 4.90 -25.15 -29.54
C ALA A 124 3.58 -25.07 -28.77
N LEU A 125 3.00 -26.21 -28.38
CA LEU A 125 1.79 -26.27 -27.56
C LEU A 125 2.03 -25.75 -26.14
N VAL A 126 3.14 -26.14 -25.51
CA VAL A 126 3.56 -25.62 -24.20
C VAL A 126 3.87 -24.13 -24.28
N GLY A 127 4.58 -23.69 -25.34
CA GLY A 127 4.86 -22.28 -25.58
C GLY A 127 3.57 -21.49 -25.84
N HIS A 128 2.63 -22.02 -26.60
CA HIS A 128 1.33 -21.40 -26.84
C HIS A 128 0.45 -21.39 -25.58
N ALA A 129 0.43 -22.46 -24.80
CA ALA A 129 -0.25 -22.51 -23.50
C ALA A 129 0.38 -21.52 -22.51
N PHE A 130 1.70 -21.41 -22.46
CA PHE A 130 2.40 -20.42 -21.63
C PHE A 130 2.12 -18.98 -22.10
N TRP A 131 2.06 -18.72 -23.39
CA TRP A 131 1.69 -17.41 -23.94
C TRP A 131 0.21 -17.08 -23.79
N SER A 132 -0.69 -18.05 -23.90
CA SER A 132 -2.13 -17.85 -23.71
C SER A 132 -2.52 -17.66 -22.23
N THR A 133 -1.77 -18.27 -21.28
CA THR A 133 -1.93 -18.01 -19.83
C THR A 133 -1.26 -16.70 -19.40
N SER A 134 -0.37 -16.12 -20.20
CA SER A 134 0.07 -14.72 -20.09
C SER A 134 -1.02 -13.73 -20.53
N GLY A 135 -2.22 -14.21 -20.85
CA GLY A 135 -3.40 -13.46 -21.21
C GLY A 135 -3.84 -12.55 -20.08
N ARG A 136 -4.14 -11.33 -20.43
CA ARG A 136 -4.64 -10.17 -19.67
C ARG A 136 -5.19 -10.55 -18.31
N ALA A 137 -4.42 -10.22 -17.26
CA ALA A 137 -4.91 -10.33 -15.89
C ALA A 137 -6.33 -9.72 -15.79
N PRO A 138 -7.25 -10.36 -15.08
CA PRO A 138 -8.61 -9.87 -14.93
C PRO A 138 -8.59 -8.43 -14.42
N LEU A 139 -9.43 -7.59 -15.01
CA LEU A 139 -9.65 -6.24 -14.57
C LEU A 139 -10.76 -6.25 -13.51
N GLU A 140 -10.41 -5.91 -12.29
CA GLU A 140 -11.37 -5.71 -11.20
C GLU A 140 -11.68 -4.22 -11.08
N THR A 141 -12.96 -3.86 -11.04
CA THR A 141 -13.39 -2.48 -10.93
C THR A 141 -14.14 -2.25 -9.63
N TYR A 142 -13.72 -1.25 -8.88
CA TYR A 142 -14.33 -0.82 -7.63
C TYR A 142 -14.81 0.61 -7.73
N SER A 143 -16.03 0.89 -7.29
CA SER A 143 -16.61 2.23 -7.33
C SER A 143 -17.42 2.54 -6.09
N THR A 144 -17.60 3.84 -5.86
CA THR A 144 -18.47 4.43 -4.84
C THR A 144 -19.37 5.48 -5.46
N GLN A 145 -20.57 5.64 -4.90
CA GLN A 145 -21.48 6.74 -5.20
C GLN A 145 -21.12 7.99 -4.41
N VAL A 146 -21.83 9.11 -4.69
CA VAL A 146 -21.71 10.33 -3.88
C VAL A 146 -22.16 10.05 -2.46
N GLY A 147 -21.33 10.41 -1.47
CA GLY A 147 -21.55 10.15 -0.05
C GLY A 147 -21.13 8.75 0.43
N GLU A 148 -20.87 7.82 -0.47
CA GLU A 148 -20.44 6.47 -0.12
C GLU A 148 -18.94 6.40 0.14
N ILE A 149 -18.55 5.66 1.18
CA ILE A 149 -17.17 5.28 1.49
C ILE A 149 -17.12 3.76 1.59
N ARG A 150 -16.13 3.13 0.93
CA ARG A 150 -16.04 1.67 0.87
C ARG A 150 -14.62 1.21 1.11
N LYS A 151 -14.45 0.20 1.99
CA LYS A 151 -13.18 -0.53 2.17
C LYS A 151 -13.23 -1.87 1.46
N VAL A 152 -12.15 -2.22 0.76
CA VAL A 152 -11.98 -3.48 0.03
C VAL A 152 -10.60 -4.04 0.31
N THR A 153 -10.50 -5.33 0.62
CA THR A 153 -9.24 -6.05 0.68
C THR A 153 -8.97 -6.67 -0.69
N LEU A 154 -7.82 -6.33 -1.27
CA LEU A 154 -7.38 -6.82 -2.57
C LEU A 154 -6.73 -8.21 -2.44
N SER A 155 -6.52 -8.89 -3.56
CA SER A 155 -6.00 -10.27 -3.60
C SER A 155 -4.57 -10.43 -3.08
N ASP A 156 -3.82 -9.33 -2.92
CA ASP A 156 -2.47 -9.28 -2.34
C ASP A 156 -2.46 -8.89 -0.87
N ASN A 157 -3.62 -8.85 -0.21
CA ASN A 157 -3.87 -8.34 1.14
C ASN A 157 -3.64 -6.83 1.33
N SER A 158 -3.46 -6.07 0.27
CA SER A 158 -3.54 -4.61 0.35
C SER A 158 -4.97 -4.19 0.63
N VAL A 159 -5.15 -3.10 1.37
CA VAL A 159 -6.48 -2.54 1.65
C VAL A 159 -6.65 -1.25 0.85
N LEU A 160 -7.77 -1.17 0.15
CA LEU A 160 -8.22 -0.02 -0.62
C LEU A 160 -9.43 0.60 0.08
N ALA A 161 -9.32 1.84 0.54
CA ALA A 161 -10.47 2.63 0.97
C ALA A 161 -10.79 3.65 -0.12
N LEU A 162 -11.99 3.55 -0.70
CA LEU A 162 -12.50 4.48 -1.70
C LEU A 162 -13.31 5.57 -1.00
N ASN A 163 -13.01 6.81 -1.34
CA ASN A 163 -13.78 7.97 -0.91
C ASN A 163 -15.04 8.16 -1.79
N THR A 164 -15.82 9.19 -1.49
CA THR A 164 -17.03 9.55 -2.26
C THR A 164 -16.75 9.66 -3.76
N ASN A 165 -17.71 9.18 -4.59
CA ASN A 165 -17.68 9.29 -6.05
C ASN A 165 -16.35 8.89 -6.69
N SER A 166 -15.81 7.74 -6.25
CA SER A 166 -14.52 7.23 -6.72
C SER A 166 -14.69 6.03 -7.64
N LEU A 167 -13.73 5.85 -8.56
CA LEU A 167 -13.65 4.71 -9.46
C LEU A 167 -12.19 4.27 -9.58
N VAL A 168 -11.94 3.01 -9.25
CA VAL A 168 -10.62 2.39 -9.27
C VAL A 168 -10.66 1.10 -10.06
N ASN A 169 -9.74 0.95 -10.99
CA ASN A 169 -9.48 -0.27 -11.74
C ASN A 169 -8.23 -0.96 -11.17
N VAL A 170 -8.29 -2.25 -10.90
CA VAL A 170 -7.18 -3.05 -10.38
C VAL A 170 -6.83 -4.13 -11.37
N ARG A 171 -5.55 -4.25 -11.71
CA ARG A 171 -5.03 -5.30 -12.58
C ARG A 171 -3.72 -5.84 -12.01
N TYR A 172 -3.74 -7.07 -11.54
CA TYR A 172 -2.56 -7.74 -11.00
C TYR A 172 -2.03 -8.79 -11.97
N THR A 173 -0.75 -8.71 -12.27
CA THR A 173 -0.01 -9.70 -13.04
C THR A 173 1.00 -10.42 -12.13
N SER A 174 1.72 -11.41 -12.67
CA SER A 174 2.80 -12.08 -11.94
C SER A 174 3.93 -11.12 -11.53
N GLY A 175 4.19 -10.05 -12.31
CA GLY A 175 5.27 -9.09 -12.06
C GLY A 175 4.84 -7.73 -11.51
N HIS A 176 3.57 -7.33 -11.66
CA HIS A 176 3.11 -5.98 -11.33
C HIS A 176 1.77 -6.00 -10.62
N ARG A 177 1.58 -5.04 -9.70
CA ARG A 177 0.31 -4.70 -9.06
C ARG A 177 -0.08 -3.31 -9.56
N GLU A 178 -0.88 -3.27 -10.62
CA GLU A 178 -1.31 -2.02 -11.24
C GLU A 178 -2.70 -1.65 -10.78
N VAL A 179 -2.85 -0.40 -10.36
CA VAL A 179 -4.11 0.22 -9.96
C VAL A 179 -4.25 1.53 -10.71
N GLU A 180 -5.42 1.81 -11.23
CA GLU A 180 -5.74 3.06 -11.92
C GLU A 180 -6.86 3.78 -11.16
N LEU A 181 -6.58 4.96 -10.62
CA LEU A 181 -7.58 5.87 -10.08
C LEU A 181 -8.15 6.71 -11.23
N VAL A 182 -9.35 6.34 -11.69
CA VAL A 182 -10.03 6.99 -12.83
C VAL A 182 -10.70 8.29 -12.40
N ARG A 183 -11.27 8.32 -11.19
CA ARG A 183 -11.86 9.52 -10.57
C ARG A 183 -11.91 9.39 -9.05
N GLY A 184 -12.03 10.55 -8.38
CA GLY A 184 -12.23 10.61 -6.94
C GLY A 184 -10.96 10.55 -6.12
N GLU A 185 -11.00 9.78 -5.04
CA GLU A 185 -9.92 9.67 -4.06
C GLU A 185 -9.90 8.29 -3.43
N ALA A 186 -8.70 7.76 -3.21
CA ALA A 186 -8.52 6.48 -2.53
C ALA A 186 -7.32 6.51 -1.59
N LEU A 187 -7.45 5.83 -0.45
CA LEU A 187 -6.37 5.51 0.48
C LEU A 187 -5.95 4.06 0.24
N PHE A 188 -4.65 3.86 0.09
CA PHE A 188 -4.02 2.57 -0.15
C PHE A 188 -3.16 2.20 1.04
N THR A 189 -3.49 1.11 1.75
CA THR A 189 -2.62 0.47 2.73
C THR A 189 -2.00 -0.74 2.04
N VAL A 190 -0.78 -0.58 1.53
CA VAL A 190 -0.15 -1.53 0.61
C VAL A 190 0.61 -2.62 1.35
N ALA A 191 0.28 -3.88 1.08
CA ALA A 191 1.03 -5.03 1.58
C ALA A 191 2.48 -5.00 1.07
N HIS A 192 3.44 -5.18 2.00
CA HIS A 192 4.87 -5.06 1.67
C HIS A 192 5.33 -6.15 0.71
N ASN A 193 5.79 -5.76 -0.48
CA ASN A 193 6.35 -6.65 -1.47
C ASN A 193 7.31 -5.90 -2.41
N THR A 194 8.61 -6.05 -2.19
CA THR A 194 9.65 -5.40 -3.00
C THR A 194 9.83 -6.01 -4.39
N ARG A 195 9.42 -7.28 -4.58
CA ARG A 195 9.53 -7.98 -5.88
C ARG A 195 8.40 -7.61 -6.83
N ARG A 196 7.26 -7.14 -6.30
CA ARG A 196 6.09 -6.74 -7.07
C ARG A 196 5.65 -5.36 -6.60
N PRO A 197 6.20 -4.28 -7.17
CA PRO A 197 5.82 -2.92 -6.82
C PRO A 197 4.33 -2.69 -7.06
N PHE A 198 3.75 -1.78 -6.29
CA PHE A 198 2.36 -1.36 -6.38
C PHE A 198 2.32 0.01 -7.07
N ASP A 199 1.80 0.06 -8.27
CA ASP A 199 1.76 1.25 -9.10
C ASP A 199 0.34 1.80 -9.18
N VAL A 200 0.12 3.02 -8.67
CA VAL A 200 -1.14 3.76 -8.83
C VAL A 200 -0.99 4.76 -9.95
N LYS A 201 -1.78 4.58 -11.00
CA LYS A 201 -1.88 5.50 -12.14
C LYS A 201 -3.03 6.48 -11.91
N ALA A 202 -2.77 7.77 -12.03
CA ALA A 202 -3.78 8.81 -11.94
C ALA A 202 -3.33 10.04 -12.75
N SER A 203 -4.17 10.58 -13.63
CA SER A 203 -3.85 11.78 -14.44
C SER A 203 -2.48 11.74 -15.12
N GLY A 204 -2.13 10.61 -15.75
CA GLY A 204 -0.83 10.44 -16.43
C GLY A 204 0.39 10.33 -15.49
N THR A 205 0.18 10.37 -14.19
CA THR A 205 1.22 10.19 -13.16
C THR A 205 1.18 8.77 -12.62
N VAL A 206 2.37 8.19 -12.34
CA VAL A 206 2.49 6.90 -11.66
C VAL A 206 3.07 7.12 -10.27
N VAL A 207 2.33 6.69 -9.26
CA VAL A 207 2.76 6.67 -7.86
C VAL A 207 3.13 5.23 -7.49
N ARG A 208 4.41 4.98 -7.24
CA ARG A 208 4.94 3.65 -6.93
C ARG A 208 5.19 3.46 -5.45
N ALA A 209 4.67 2.37 -4.91
CA ALA A 209 4.81 1.96 -3.52
C ALA A 209 5.31 0.51 -3.40
N VAL A 210 5.91 0.16 -2.25
CA VAL A 210 6.37 -1.22 -1.97
C VAL A 210 5.91 -1.76 -0.60
N GLY A 211 5.20 -0.94 0.17
CA GLY A 211 4.72 -1.25 1.51
C GLY A 211 4.54 0.05 2.30
N THR A 212 3.46 0.76 2.02
CA THR A 212 3.23 2.14 2.44
C THR A 212 1.76 2.37 2.65
N GLU A 213 1.41 3.37 3.45
CA GLU A 213 0.07 3.90 3.50
C GLU A 213 0.07 5.32 2.90
N PHE A 214 -0.74 5.51 1.86
CA PHE A 214 -0.83 6.79 1.17
C PHE A 214 -2.18 6.97 0.48
N SER A 215 -2.64 8.21 0.36
CA SER A 215 -3.82 8.55 -0.43
C SER A 215 -3.44 9.23 -1.73
N VAL A 216 -4.26 9.00 -2.76
CA VAL A 216 -4.23 9.71 -4.03
C VAL A 216 -5.60 10.30 -4.30
N ARG A 217 -5.65 11.60 -4.57
CA ARG A 217 -6.87 12.32 -4.94
C ARG A 217 -6.70 12.96 -6.30
N LEU A 218 -7.59 12.60 -7.22
CA LEU A 218 -7.70 13.27 -8.52
C LEU A 218 -8.44 14.59 -8.34
N ARG A 219 -7.80 15.71 -8.65
CA ARG A 219 -8.39 17.05 -8.54
C ARG A 219 -9.09 17.45 -9.81
N ASP A 220 -8.40 17.26 -10.91
CA ASP A 220 -8.84 17.51 -12.28
C ASP A 220 -8.06 16.57 -13.23
N GLU A 221 -8.30 16.69 -14.53
CA GLU A 221 -7.66 15.83 -15.53
C GLU A 221 -6.14 15.94 -15.57
N LEU A 222 -5.56 16.99 -15.00
CA LEU A 222 -4.14 17.31 -15.06
C LEU A 222 -3.45 17.32 -13.69
N SER A 223 -4.19 17.13 -12.59
CA SER A 223 -3.61 17.27 -11.26
C SER A 223 -4.09 16.23 -10.25
N ILE A 224 -3.13 15.75 -9.45
CA ILE A 224 -3.36 14.88 -8.31
C ILE A 224 -2.75 15.48 -7.05
N ASP A 225 -3.40 15.20 -5.92
CA ASP A 225 -2.81 15.36 -4.59
C ASP A 225 -2.45 13.97 -4.06
N VAL A 226 -1.26 13.84 -3.51
CA VAL A 226 -0.78 12.61 -2.87
C VAL A 226 -0.42 12.95 -1.43
N LEU A 227 -0.83 12.12 -0.48
CA LEU A 227 -0.48 12.21 0.94
C LEU A 227 0.14 10.88 1.38
N VAL A 228 1.28 10.91 2.06
CA VAL A 228 1.93 9.72 2.62
C VAL A 228 1.82 9.77 4.14
N SER A 229 1.08 8.81 4.72
CA SER A 229 0.95 8.65 6.16
C SER A 229 2.00 7.70 6.73
N GLU A 230 2.39 6.65 5.97
CA GLU A 230 3.40 5.68 6.39
C GLU A 230 4.29 5.26 5.22
N GLY A 231 5.62 5.13 5.50
CA GLY A 231 6.61 4.67 4.53
C GLY A 231 7.03 5.73 3.53
N ARG A 232 7.17 5.35 2.27
CA ARG A 232 7.59 6.24 1.18
C ARG A 232 7.05 5.77 -0.17
N ILE A 233 6.83 6.71 -1.06
CA ILE A 233 6.45 6.47 -2.45
C ILE A 233 7.43 7.14 -3.40
N ALA A 234 7.48 6.66 -4.64
CA ALA A 234 8.15 7.34 -5.75
C ALA A 234 7.08 7.83 -6.76
N ILE A 235 7.22 9.07 -7.22
CA ILE A 235 6.37 9.64 -8.27
C ILE A 235 7.16 9.67 -9.57
N ASN A 236 6.64 9.03 -10.62
CA ASN A 236 7.23 8.93 -11.97
C ASN A 236 6.25 9.46 -13.01
N PRO A 237 6.74 9.98 -14.14
CA PRO A 237 7.65 11.11 -14.39
C PRO A 237 6.92 12.45 -14.47
N PRO A 238 7.57 13.59 -14.66
CA PRO A 238 8.98 13.78 -14.95
C PRO A 238 9.78 14.22 -13.72
N GLY A 239 10.96 13.59 -13.52
CA GLY A 239 11.81 13.86 -12.39
C GLY A 239 11.41 13.04 -11.16
N GLN A 240 11.97 11.81 -11.08
CA GLN A 240 11.71 10.87 -10.00
C GLN A 240 11.84 11.54 -8.62
N SER A 241 10.70 11.76 -7.95
CA SER A 241 10.66 12.36 -6.62
C SER A 241 10.19 11.34 -5.60
N THR A 242 10.92 11.24 -4.51
CA THR A 242 10.52 10.42 -3.36
C THR A 242 9.76 11.28 -2.36
N ILE A 243 8.55 10.85 -1.99
CA ILE A 243 7.73 11.48 -0.97
C ILE A 243 7.71 10.55 0.24
N TRP A 244 8.02 11.09 1.40
CA TRP A 244 8.13 10.35 2.65
C TRP A 244 6.87 10.49 3.50
N ALA A 245 6.72 9.61 4.48
CA ALA A 245 5.72 9.75 5.53
C ALA A 245 5.77 11.16 6.16
N GLY A 246 4.61 11.72 6.44
CA GLY A 246 4.50 13.09 6.93
C GLY A 246 4.49 14.15 5.83
N MET A 247 4.47 13.77 4.56
CA MET A 247 4.48 14.73 3.45
C MET A 247 3.24 14.60 2.56
N THR A 248 2.88 15.72 1.95
CA THR A 248 1.93 15.77 0.83
C THR A 248 2.62 16.33 -0.40
N ALA A 249 2.21 15.87 -1.58
CA ALA A 249 2.69 16.38 -2.85
C ALA A 249 1.50 16.68 -3.78
N ARG A 250 1.53 17.82 -4.45
CA ARG A 250 0.66 18.12 -5.58
C ARG A 250 1.44 17.94 -6.86
N VAL A 251 0.91 17.13 -7.76
CA VAL A 251 1.45 16.95 -9.11
C VAL A 251 0.49 17.57 -10.09
N ARG A 252 0.95 18.51 -10.90
CA ARG A 252 0.16 19.15 -11.95
C ARG A 252 0.99 19.28 -13.21
N SER A 253 0.50 18.71 -14.31
CA SER A 253 1.21 18.71 -15.60
C SER A 253 2.69 18.34 -15.46
N GLY A 254 2.99 17.35 -14.62
CA GLY A 254 4.34 16.88 -14.36
C GLY A 254 5.17 17.69 -13.36
N ARG A 255 4.71 18.86 -12.91
CA ARG A 255 5.38 19.64 -11.86
C ARG A 255 4.96 19.11 -10.49
N ILE A 256 5.94 18.78 -9.65
CA ILE A 256 5.71 18.28 -8.29
C ILE A 256 6.03 19.40 -7.29
N VAL A 257 5.06 19.67 -6.40
CA VAL A 257 5.25 20.57 -5.25
C VAL A 257 4.95 19.78 -3.99
N ALA A 258 5.97 19.49 -3.20
CA ALA A 258 5.85 18.73 -1.96
C ALA A 258 6.03 19.64 -0.74
N ARG A 259 5.34 19.30 0.37
CA ARG A 259 5.49 19.96 1.67
C ARG A 259 5.26 18.98 2.80
N SER A 260 5.88 19.24 3.95
CA SER A 260 5.61 18.51 5.17
C SER A 260 4.26 18.91 5.77
N LEU A 261 3.65 17.98 6.49
CA LEU A 261 2.41 18.15 7.25
C LEU A 261 2.67 17.76 8.71
N SER A 262 1.91 18.37 9.61
CA SER A 262 1.81 17.88 10.99
C SER A 262 1.04 16.56 11.06
N SER A 263 1.17 15.80 12.15
CA SER A 263 0.36 14.61 12.41
C SER A 263 -1.14 14.92 12.42
N ASP A 264 -1.51 16.09 12.97
CA ASP A 264 -2.90 16.53 13.01
C ASP A 264 -3.46 16.83 11.61
N ASP A 265 -2.69 17.52 10.76
CA ASP A 265 -3.07 17.76 9.36
C ASP A 265 -3.26 16.46 8.57
N ILE A 266 -2.46 15.43 8.85
CA ILE A 266 -2.59 14.10 8.23
C ILE A 266 -3.89 13.44 8.70
N SER A 267 -4.12 13.42 10.02
CA SER A 267 -5.32 12.86 10.62
C SER A 267 -6.58 13.51 10.08
N ASP A 268 -6.58 14.83 9.97
CA ASP A 268 -7.71 15.60 9.43
C ASP A 268 -7.99 15.24 7.97
N ARG A 269 -6.95 15.18 7.14
CA ARG A 269 -7.09 14.84 5.71
C ARG A 269 -7.56 13.41 5.48
N LEU A 270 -7.28 12.49 6.43
CA LEU A 270 -7.73 11.11 6.39
C LEU A 270 -9.02 10.85 7.20
N SER A 271 -9.58 11.88 7.86
CA SER A 271 -10.80 11.75 8.68
C SER A 271 -12.01 11.23 7.90
N TRP A 272 -12.03 11.45 6.59
CA TRP A 272 -13.07 10.91 5.70
C TRP A 272 -13.16 9.38 5.73
N THR A 273 -12.08 8.66 6.03
CA THR A 273 -12.11 7.18 6.16
C THR A 273 -13.07 6.70 7.25
N ASN A 274 -13.45 7.61 8.16
CA ASN A 274 -14.44 7.41 9.23
C ASN A 274 -15.73 8.21 9.00
N GLY A 275 -15.99 8.66 7.76
CA GLY A 275 -17.19 9.42 7.40
C GLY A 275 -17.24 10.86 7.93
N ARG A 276 -16.09 11.43 8.33
CA ARG A 276 -16.01 12.76 8.93
C ARG A 276 -15.15 13.69 8.10
N LEU A 277 -15.38 14.99 8.23
CA LEU A 277 -14.55 16.07 7.71
C LEU A 277 -14.06 16.90 8.88
N ALA A 278 -12.75 16.96 9.05
CA ALA A 278 -12.09 17.76 10.09
C ALA A 278 -11.45 19.00 9.45
N PHE A 279 -11.67 20.16 10.08
CA PHE A 279 -11.17 21.44 9.64
C PHE A 279 -10.53 22.20 10.79
N HIS A 280 -9.35 22.80 10.54
CA HIS A 280 -8.60 23.61 11.50
C HIS A 280 -8.26 24.98 10.90
N GLY A 281 -9.31 25.78 10.65
CA GLY A 281 -9.15 27.13 10.14
C GLY A 281 -9.10 27.23 8.58
N GLN A 282 -9.60 26.24 7.89
CA GLN A 282 -9.85 26.33 6.43
C GLN A 282 -10.90 27.40 6.13
N THR A 283 -10.85 28.01 4.97
CA THR A 283 -11.84 28.98 4.55
C THR A 283 -13.20 28.30 4.30
N LEU A 284 -14.29 29.05 4.54
CA LEU A 284 -15.65 28.55 4.28
C LEU A 284 -15.80 28.09 2.82
N GLY A 285 -15.17 28.76 1.88
CA GLY A 285 -15.18 28.33 0.46
C GLY A 285 -14.54 26.94 0.28
N GLU A 286 -13.40 26.68 0.93
CA GLU A 286 -12.75 25.35 0.91
C GLU A 286 -13.61 24.28 1.59
N VAL A 287 -14.19 24.61 2.75
CA VAL A 287 -15.06 23.72 3.51
C VAL A 287 -16.31 23.36 2.72
N VAL A 288 -16.99 24.35 2.12
CA VAL A 288 -18.16 24.15 1.26
C VAL A 288 -17.82 23.28 0.05
N SER A 289 -16.70 23.57 -0.60
CA SER A 289 -16.23 22.75 -1.74
C SER A 289 -16.00 21.29 -1.33
N GLU A 290 -15.49 21.04 -0.11
CA GLU A 290 -15.30 19.68 0.37
C GLU A 290 -16.62 19.00 0.71
N PHE A 291 -17.57 19.67 1.41
CA PHE A 291 -18.91 19.13 1.68
C PHE A 291 -19.68 18.77 0.42
N ASN A 292 -19.59 19.61 -0.62
CA ASN A 292 -20.27 19.41 -1.89
C ASN A 292 -19.81 18.15 -2.64
N ARG A 293 -18.65 17.61 -2.33
CA ARG A 293 -18.21 16.31 -2.86
C ARG A 293 -19.03 15.12 -2.33
N TYR A 294 -19.52 15.23 -1.10
CA TYR A 294 -20.19 14.13 -0.38
C TYR A 294 -21.71 14.19 -0.47
N ASN A 295 -22.26 15.27 -1.02
CA ASN A 295 -23.68 15.54 -0.90
C ASN A 295 -24.32 15.92 -2.23
N SER A 296 -25.53 15.42 -2.46
CA SER A 296 -26.40 15.89 -3.55
C SER A 296 -26.98 17.28 -3.24
N ILE A 297 -27.25 17.55 -1.95
CA ILE A 297 -27.62 18.89 -1.48
C ILE A 297 -26.37 19.76 -1.47
N GLN A 298 -26.34 20.76 -2.32
CA GLN A 298 -25.16 21.62 -2.51
C GLN A 298 -25.22 22.85 -1.60
N LEU A 299 -24.09 23.19 -1.01
CA LEU A 299 -23.89 24.43 -0.27
C LEU A 299 -23.38 25.51 -1.24
N LEU A 300 -23.91 26.70 -1.16
CA LEU A 300 -23.52 27.85 -1.97
C LEU A 300 -23.21 29.04 -1.09
N VAL A 301 -22.02 29.60 -1.17
CA VAL A 301 -21.65 30.86 -0.50
C VAL A 301 -21.95 32.02 -1.47
N SER A 302 -22.89 32.87 -1.11
CA SER A 302 -23.35 33.97 -1.99
C SER A 302 -22.39 35.17 -2.00
N GLU A 303 -21.66 35.38 -0.91
CA GLU A 303 -20.84 36.56 -0.74
C GLU A 303 -19.36 36.23 -0.66
N PRO A 304 -18.49 36.92 -1.44
CA PRO A 304 -17.05 36.71 -1.39
C PRO A 304 -16.43 36.89 0.02
N LYS A 305 -16.98 37.80 0.83
CA LYS A 305 -16.53 38.04 2.22
C LYS A 305 -16.72 36.83 3.10
N LEU A 306 -17.81 36.07 2.97
CA LEU A 306 -18.07 34.86 3.70
C LEU A 306 -17.13 33.72 3.27
N SER A 307 -16.75 33.66 2.02
CA SER A 307 -15.85 32.61 1.53
C SER A 307 -14.52 32.58 2.28
N GLY A 308 -14.06 33.72 2.82
CA GLY A 308 -12.83 33.83 3.61
C GLY A 308 -12.99 33.50 5.10
N LEU A 309 -14.21 33.29 5.59
CA LEU A 309 -14.46 32.95 7.00
C LEU A 309 -13.71 31.67 7.41
N ARG A 310 -13.01 31.71 8.53
CA ARG A 310 -12.25 30.55 9.03
C ARG A 310 -13.14 29.61 9.81
N ILE A 311 -13.18 28.36 9.39
CA ILE A 311 -14.00 27.31 9.97
C ILE A 311 -13.11 26.29 10.66
N GLY A 312 -13.45 25.93 11.91
CA GLY A 312 -12.84 24.83 12.65
C GLY A 312 -13.91 23.88 13.16
N GLY A 313 -13.59 22.61 13.27
CA GLY A 313 -14.47 21.61 13.81
C GLY A 313 -14.46 20.30 13.04
N ASN A 314 -15.19 19.32 13.57
CA ASN A 314 -15.27 17.99 13.02
C ASN A 314 -16.74 17.64 12.73
N PHE A 315 -17.07 17.44 11.46
CA PHE A 315 -18.43 17.32 10.96
C PHE A 315 -18.67 15.96 10.28
N GLN A 316 -19.93 15.53 10.27
CA GLN A 316 -20.36 14.40 9.46
C GLN A 316 -20.32 14.79 7.97
N ALA A 317 -19.59 14.03 7.16
CA ALA A 317 -19.37 14.39 5.75
C ALA A 317 -20.68 14.46 4.93
N THR A 318 -21.65 13.61 5.26
CA THR A 318 -22.92 13.45 4.52
C THR A 318 -24.09 14.24 5.12
N ASP A 319 -23.82 15.19 6.05
CA ASP A 319 -24.86 16.01 6.68
C ASP A 319 -24.64 17.51 6.49
N PRO A 320 -24.89 18.03 5.28
CA PRO A 320 -24.71 19.45 4.95
C PRO A 320 -25.74 20.33 5.68
N VAL A 321 -26.90 19.79 6.03
CA VAL A 321 -27.95 20.52 6.74
C VAL A 321 -27.51 20.85 8.17
N ARG A 322 -27.02 19.84 8.88
CA ARG A 322 -26.49 20.03 10.25
C ARG A 322 -25.27 20.95 10.25
N PHE A 323 -24.42 20.84 9.24
CA PHE A 323 -23.30 21.78 9.07
C PHE A 323 -23.80 23.21 8.92
N ALA A 324 -24.77 23.49 8.02
CA ALA A 324 -25.34 24.82 7.82
C ALA A 324 -25.99 25.36 9.11
N THR A 325 -26.78 24.54 9.82
CA THR A 325 -27.37 24.93 11.12
C THR A 325 -26.30 25.25 12.17
N THR A 326 -25.18 24.53 12.16
CA THR A 326 -24.06 24.81 13.08
C THR A 326 -23.41 26.14 12.74
N LEU A 327 -23.25 26.45 11.45
CA LEU A 327 -22.72 27.74 11.01
C LEU A 327 -23.61 28.92 11.47
N GLU A 328 -24.93 28.83 11.31
CA GLU A 328 -25.86 29.86 11.78
C GLU A 328 -25.78 30.14 13.27
N ARG A 329 -25.53 29.09 14.06
CA ARG A 329 -25.39 29.22 15.53
C ARG A 329 -24.07 29.80 15.97
N THR A 330 -23.00 29.64 15.19
CA THR A 330 -21.62 29.95 15.59
C THR A 330 -21.10 31.22 14.94
N TYR A 331 -21.55 31.50 13.73
CA TYR A 331 -21.08 32.59 12.89
C TYR A 331 -22.24 33.48 12.44
N PRO A 332 -21.99 34.74 12.03
CA PRO A 332 -23.01 35.60 11.46
C PRO A 332 -23.36 35.19 10.03
N VAL A 333 -23.95 34.02 9.90
CA VAL A 333 -24.35 33.39 8.63
C VAL A 333 -25.80 32.95 8.74
N HIS A 334 -26.59 33.15 7.70
CA HIS A 334 -27.91 32.60 7.53
C HIS A 334 -27.91 31.57 6.39
N ALA A 335 -28.63 30.47 6.60
CA ALA A 335 -28.74 29.38 5.65
C ALA A 335 -30.17 29.28 5.11
N HIS A 336 -30.35 29.53 3.82
CA HIS A 336 -31.63 29.45 3.15
C HIS A 336 -31.67 28.25 2.19
N ARG A 337 -32.69 27.41 2.32
CA ARG A 337 -32.94 26.34 1.35
C ARG A 337 -33.58 26.88 0.09
N LEU A 338 -33.00 26.53 -1.05
CA LEU A 338 -33.46 26.91 -2.39
C LEU A 338 -33.70 25.64 -3.23
N GLY A 339 -34.50 25.80 -4.29
CA GLY A 339 -34.90 24.71 -5.17
C GLY A 339 -36.23 24.04 -4.73
N ALA A 340 -36.90 23.38 -5.66
CA ALA A 340 -38.23 22.79 -5.42
C ALA A 340 -38.20 21.67 -4.37
N GLN A 341 -37.04 21.00 -4.23
CA GLN A 341 -36.80 19.94 -3.25
C GLN A 341 -35.71 20.32 -2.21
N GLY A 342 -35.27 21.59 -2.19
CA GLY A 342 -34.23 22.07 -1.27
C GLY A 342 -32.82 21.55 -1.59
N GLU A 343 -32.50 21.42 -2.88
CA GLU A 343 -31.23 20.86 -3.38
C GLU A 343 -30.04 21.78 -3.14
N VAL A 344 -30.29 23.06 -2.82
CA VAL A 344 -29.25 24.06 -2.55
C VAL A 344 -29.50 24.70 -1.19
N ILE A 345 -28.45 24.80 -0.39
CA ILE A 345 -28.42 25.60 0.83
C ILE A 345 -27.54 26.82 0.55
N ARG A 346 -28.14 28.00 0.46
CA ARG A 346 -27.43 29.26 0.30
C ARG A 346 -27.01 29.82 1.64
N LEU A 347 -25.74 30.17 1.75
CA LEU A 347 -25.15 30.82 2.93
C LEU A 347 -24.96 32.31 2.63
N GLU A 348 -25.56 33.16 3.44
CA GLU A 348 -25.55 34.61 3.33
C GLU A 348 -25.10 35.24 4.66
N SER A 349 -24.65 36.53 4.60
CA SER A 349 -24.30 37.25 5.83
C SER A 349 -25.52 37.45 6.70
N GLY A 350 -25.43 37.06 7.97
CA GLY A 350 -26.44 37.43 8.95
C GLY A 350 -26.33 38.88 9.32
N ALA A 351 -27.44 39.61 9.21
CA ALA A 351 -27.50 40.91 9.88
C ALA A 351 -27.36 40.71 11.38
N LYS A 352 -26.40 41.40 12.02
CA LYS A 352 -26.33 41.52 13.49
C LYS A 352 -27.38 42.46 13.97
#